data_2e6574c6201c28e41208fabac711fb1c
#
_entry.id   2e6574c6201c28e41208fabac711fb1c
#
_cell.length_a   1.000
_cell.length_b   1.000
_cell.length_c   1.000
_cell.angle_alpha   90.00
_cell.angle_beta   90.00
_cell.angle_gamma   90.00
#
_symmetry.space_group_name_H-M   'P 1'
#
loop_
_entity.id
_entity.type
_entity.pdbx_description
1 polymer ?
#
loop_
_entity_poly.entity_id
_entity_poly.type
_entity_poly.pdbx_seq_one_letter_code
_entity_poly.pdbx_strand_id
1 'polypeptide(L)'
;MKQKYETLATSTMKLVKLLLNKKTNRFLLMFFLSVLFNFALLEANEQLSNTKTKVCPTCNELYQDNEKFCGKDGTKLIDTAAAKLVCPVCKKEGAENEKYCVEHGQKLIPVHKLSVTEVPTDLTEDILLAKKYYQEGNNHCDSESYDLALKSYMKAEELYSDFPELHYNLGWLYSKLGNVDLAIDHLQKYIILAPGNKDITEVQSYIVLLKQASQEKNEIIEKYKERDEVMKNALEIQNEKFDSVLVPAGKFTMGTNDGRDVCQPEHTVYLDAFEIDCYEVTNAQYWEFVKYIEETNDHSKCFEGEPSGKDHKPRYWEEEYYNVPDYPVARIDWYDAYAYAAWKGKRLPTEAEWEKAARGLDGRAFPWGNEWDHTRCNLTGEPKPAGSIESGKSIYGCYDMSGSVFEWCSDWFSRTYYQHSPSMNPKGPEKGIRKVIRGGSRFSRPFQVRITERKSERPDLFNMAIGFRCVKDIADKEEN
;
A
#
# COMPACT_ATOMS: atom_id res chain seq x y z
N MET A 1 18.76 39.49 -20.71
CA MET A 1 18.36 38.25 -19.98
C MET A 1 17.20 38.48 -19.01
N LYS A 2 17.25 39.42 -18.07
CA LYS A 2 16.17 39.70 -17.10
C LYS A 2 14.78 39.88 -17.73
N GLN A 3 14.67 40.58 -18.84
CA GLN A 3 13.41 40.82 -19.55
C GLN A 3 12.79 39.56 -20.22
N LYS A 4 13.63 38.59 -20.59
CA LYS A 4 13.19 37.30 -21.15
C LYS A 4 12.59 36.38 -20.07
N TYR A 5 13.13 36.45 -18.83
CA TYR A 5 12.62 35.70 -17.68
C TYR A 5 11.28 36.22 -17.15
N GLU A 6 11.09 37.56 -17.14
CA GLU A 6 9.82 38.17 -16.73
C GLU A 6 8.68 37.83 -17.71
N THR A 7 8.99 37.71 -19.00
CA THR A 7 8.01 37.37 -20.03
C THR A 7 7.63 35.87 -19.97
N LEU A 8 8.60 35.00 -19.70
CA LEU A 8 8.34 33.57 -19.50
C LEU A 8 7.52 33.31 -18.23
N ALA A 9 7.89 33.91 -17.10
CA ALA A 9 7.19 33.78 -15.83
C ALA A 9 5.74 34.26 -15.93
N THR A 10 5.49 35.34 -16.65
CA THR A 10 4.13 35.89 -16.85
C THR A 10 3.28 35.00 -17.76
N SER A 11 3.87 34.41 -18.80
CA SER A 11 3.20 33.41 -19.66
C SER A 11 2.88 32.15 -18.94
N THR A 12 3.81 31.65 -18.11
CA THR A 12 3.62 30.42 -17.32
C THR A 12 2.53 30.59 -16.25
N MET A 13 2.49 31.75 -15.57
CA MET A 13 1.41 32.05 -14.62
C MET A 13 0.04 32.19 -15.28
N LYS A 14 -0.04 32.71 -16.51
CA LYS A 14 -1.30 32.76 -17.28
C LYS A 14 -1.76 31.34 -17.66
N LEU A 15 -0.83 30.45 -18.06
CA LEU A 15 -1.14 29.06 -18.41
C LEU A 15 -1.61 28.26 -17.20
N VAL A 16 -0.95 28.43 -16.05
CA VAL A 16 -1.34 27.78 -14.78
C VAL A 16 -2.72 28.25 -14.33
N LYS A 17 -3.03 29.56 -14.43
CA LYS A 17 -4.37 30.07 -14.12
C LYS A 17 -5.45 29.56 -15.09
N LEU A 18 -5.12 29.31 -16.35
CA LEU A 18 -6.05 28.76 -17.35
C LEU A 18 -6.33 27.28 -17.10
N LEU A 19 -5.34 26.52 -16.61
CA LEU A 19 -5.45 25.10 -16.27
C LEU A 19 -6.16 24.86 -14.94
N LEU A 20 -6.03 25.78 -13.98
CA LEU A 20 -6.77 25.73 -12.70
C LEU A 20 -8.26 26.00 -12.84
N ASN A 21 -8.69 26.66 -13.92
CA ASN A 21 -10.10 27.02 -14.15
C ASN A 21 -10.89 25.96 -14.93
N LYS A 22 -10.25 24.91 -15.42
CA LYS A 22 -10.94 23.74 -16.00
C LYS A 22 -10.66 22.55 -15.12
N LYS A 23 -11.70 21.85 -14.66
CA LYS A 23 -11.68 20.57 -13.91
C LYS A 23 -10.92 19.47 -14.69
N THR A 24 -9.66 19.66 -15.00
CA THR A 24 -8.81 18.72 -15.72
C THR A 24 -7.78 18.14 -14.77
N ASN A 25 -7.80 16.86 -14.74
CA ASN A 25 -6.93 15.86 -14.11
C ASN A 25 -5.61 16.41 -13.50
N ARG A 26 -5.52 16.46 -12.17
CA ARG A 26 -4.33 16.86 -11.39
C ARG A 26 -3.04 16.12 -11.81
N PHE A 27 -3.17 14.92 -12.36
CA PHE A 27 -2.05 14.12 -12.85
C PHE A 27 -1.36 14.74 -14.09
N LEU A 28 -2.11 15.33 -15.00
CA LEU A 28 -1.55 16.00 -16.18
C LEU A 28 -0.83 17.30 -15.81
N LEU A 29 -1.32 17.99 -14.78
CA LEU A 29 -0.69 19.23 -14.27
C LEU A 29 0.64 18.92 -13.57
N MET A 30 0.73 17.83 -12.82
CA MET A 30 1.97 17.38 -12.17
C MET A 30 3.02 16.92 -13.19
N PHE A 31 2.60 16.22 -14.25
CA PHE A 31 3.51 15.81 -15.33
C PHE A 31 4.08 17.02 -16.09
N PHE A 32 3.27 18.03 -16.40
CA PHE A 32 3.72 19.26 -17.07
C PHE A 32 4.62 20.14 -16.19
N LEU A 33 4.35 20.22 -14.89
CA LEU A 33 5.21 20.93 -13.94
C LEU A 33 6.56 20.23 -13.76
N SER A 34 6.60 18.90 -13.75
CA SER A 34 7.82 18.10 -13.71
C SER A 34 8.69 18.33 -14.96
N VAL A 35 8.09 18.35 -16.14
CA VAL A 35 8.83 18.58 -17.41
C VAL A 35 9.40 19.99 -17.50
N LEU A 36 8.66 21.01 -17.06
CA LEU A 36 9.14 22.41 -17.05
C LEU A 36 10.24 22.66 -16.02
N PHE A 37 10.17 21.99 -14.88
CA PHE A 37 11.18 22.08 -13.82
C PHE A 37 12.51 21.41 -14.23
N ASN A 38 12.44 20.27 -14.94
CA ASN A 38 13.62 19.59 -15.48
C ASN A 38 14.36 20.42 -16.55
N PHE A 39 13.66 21.21 -17.36
CA PHE A 39 14.30 22.11 -18.33
C PHE A 39 15.05 23.27 -17.66
N ALA A 40 14.54 23.83 -16.57
CA ALA A 40 15.19 24.88 -15.82
C ALA A 40 16.43 24.40 -15.02
N LEU A 41 16.43 23.14 -14.60
CA LEU A 41 17.56 22.50 -13.89
C LEU A 41 18.70 22.09 -14.82
N LEU A 42 18.43 21.75 -16.09
CA LEU A 42 19.46 21.41 -17.07
C LEU A 42 20.34 22.65 -17.40
N GLU A 43 19.76 23.85 -17.50
CA GLU A 43 20.53 25.09 -17.76
C GLU A 43 21.33 25.58 -16.53
N ALA A 44 20.87 25.27 -15.30
CA ALA A 44 21.59 25.65 -14.07
C ALA A 44 22.80 24.73 -13.79
N ASN A 45 22.75 23.48 -14.23
CA ASN A 45 23.82 22.49 -13.99
C ASN A 45 25.03 22.68 -14.94
N GLU A 46 24.88 23.30 -16.09
CA GLU A 46 26.04 23.56 -16.99
C GLU A 46 27.01 24.62 -16.45
N GLN A 47 26.60 25.46 -15.51
CA GLN A 47 27.49 26.51 -14.92
C GLN A 47 28.21 26.09 -13.64
N LEU A 48 27.88 24.92 -13.04
CA LEU A 48 28.50 24.42 -11.80
C LEU A 48 29.58 23.37 -12.01
N SER A 49 29.92 23.01 -13.26
CA SER A 49 30.79 21.86 -13.54
C SER A 49 32.29 22.15 -13.62
N ASN A 50 32.78 23.33 -13.21
CA ASN A 50 34.19 23.68 -13.39
C ASN A 50 34.92 24.25 -12.16
N THR A 51 34.56 23.81 -10.94
CA THR A 51 35.40 24.05 -9.78
C THR A 51 36.13 22.77 -9.37
N LYS A 52 37.36 22.60 -9.80
CA LYS A 52 38.27 21.59 -9.23
C LYS A 52 38.43 21.91 -7.76
N THR A 53 38.08 20.95 -6.91
CA THR A 53 38.24 21.06 -5.46
C THR A 53 39.48 20.30 -5.03
N LYS A 54 40.28 20.91 -4.17
CA LYS A 54 41.42 20.27 -3.51
C LYS A 54 41.02 19.76 -2.14
N VAL A 55 41.69 18.71 -1.66
CA VAL A 55 41.43 18.13 -0.35
C VAL A 55 42.71 18.12 0.47
N CYS A 56 42.62 18.40 1.77
CA CYS A 56 43.69 18.18 2.72
C CYS A 56 43.80 16.67 3.05
N PRO A 57 44.94 16.04 2.81
CA PRO A 57 45.08 14.62 3.11
C PRO A 57 45.10 14.28 4.61
N THR A 58 45.29 15.28 5.47
CA THR A 58 45.35 15.10 6.92
C THR A 58 44.00 15.30 7.60
N CYS A 59 43.29 16.42 7.33
CA CYS A 59 42.01 16.71 7.98
C CYS A 59 40.79 16.46 7.11
N ASN A 60 40.96 16.09 5.82
CA ASN A 60 39.91 15.76 4.84
C ASN A 60 38.96 16.91 4.49
N GLU A 61 39.27 18.16 4.85
CA GLU A 61 38.47 19.30 4.40
C GLU A 61 38.71 19.62 2.93
N LEU A 62 37.64 20.10 2.28
CA LEU A 62 37.64 20.51 0.87
C LEU A 62 37.97 22.00 0.77
N TYR A 63 38.87 22.36 -0.16
CA TYR A 63 39.36 23.67 -0.41
C TYR A 63 39.16 24.05 -1.88
N GLN A 64 39.18 25.37 -2.16
CA GLN A 64 39.02 25.85 -3.52
C GLN A 64 40.34 25.68 -4.33
N ASP A 65 40.25 25.69 -5.66
CA ASP A 65 41.33 25.39 -6.59
C ASP A 65 42.53 26.32 -6.43
N ASN A 66 42.31 27.53 -5.92
CA ASN A 66 43.33 28.56 -5.71
C ASN A 66 44.15 28.39 -4.42
N GLU A 67 43.70 27.52 -3.52
CA GLU A 67 44.39 27.25 -2.25
C GLU A 67 45.46 26.17 -2.43
N LYS A 68 46.63 26.35 -1.77
CA LYS A 68 47.75 25.42 -1.88
C LYS A 68 48.00 24.61 -0.63
N PHE A 69 47.57 25.12 0.52
CA PHE A 69 47.80 24.51 1.83
C PHE A 69 46.54 24.57 2.69
N CYS A 70 46.38 23.60 3.55
CA CYS A 70 45.32 23.50 4.51
C CYS A 70 45.42 24.64 5.55
N GLY A 71 44.32 25.40 5.73
CA GLY A 71 44.29 26.48 6.71
C GLY A 71 44.27 26.03 8.18
N LYS A 72 44.03 24.73 8.44
CA LYS A 72 44.00 24.15 9.80
C LYS A 72 45.32 23.56 10.25
N ASP A 73 46.02 22.84 9.38
CA ASP A 73 47.20 22.07 9.74
C ASP A 73 48.45 22.33 8.85
N GLY A 74 48.30 23.25 7.89
CA GLY A 74 49.39 23.64 6.98
C GLY A 74 49.79 22.58 5.93
N THR A 75 49.06 21.45 5.87
CA THR A 75 49.33 20.38 4.91
C THR A 75 49.10 20.82 3.49
N LYS A 76 49.96 20.41 2.56
CA LYS A 76 49.80 20.69 1.13
C LYS A 76 48.54 19.99 0.60
N LEU A 77 47.68 20.76 -0.03
CA LEU A 77 46.46 20.24 -0.62
C LEU A 77 46.74 19.42 -1.89
N ILE A 78 45.95 18.35 -2.06
CA ILE A 78 46.02 17.49 -3.25
C ILE A 78 44.73 17.66 -4.09
N ASP A 79 44.86 17.54 -5.39
CA ASP A 79 43.75 17.58 -6.31
C ASP A 79 42.85 16.34 -6.08
N THR A 80 41.56 16.54 -5.87
CA THR A 80 40.62 15.44 -5.67
C THR A 80 40.50 14.50 -6.87
N ALA A 81 40.85 15.00 -8.08
CA ALA A 81 40.90 14.19 -9.29
C ALA A 81 42.14 13.26 -9.37
N ALA A 82 43.20 13.53 -8.59
CA ALA A 82 44.42 12.77 -8.60
C ALA A 82 44.53 11.72 -7.48
N ALA A 83 43.56 11.71 -6.56
CA ALA A 83 43.56 10.75 -5.46
C ALA A 83 43.04 9.38 -5.95
N LYS A 84 43.92 8.34 -5.86
CA LYS A 84 43.45 6.97 -6.09
C LYS A 84 42.33 6.61 -5.14
N LEU A 85 41.20 6.19 -5.70
CA LEU A 85 40.04 5.78 -4.96
C LEU A 85 40.06 4.26 -4.74
N VAL A 86 39.78 3.84 -3.52
CA VAL A 86 39.77 2.40 -3.15
C VAL A 86 38.49 2.06 -2.39
N CYS A 87 38.05 0.84 -2.53
CA CYS A 87 36.95 0.32 -1.75
C CYS A 87 37.38 0.18 -0.27
N PRO A 88 36.60 0.74 0.68
CA PRO A 88 36.93 0.58 2.09
C PRO A 88 36.85 -0.87 2.57
N VAL A 89 36.10 -1.73 1.90
CA VAL A 89 35.90 -3.15 2.24
C VAL A 89 36.97 -4.04 1.63
N CYS A 90 37.09 -4.11 0.28
CA CYS A 90 38.04 -5.01 -0.38
C CYS A 90 39.40 -4.39 -0.67
N LYS A 91 39.57 -3.09 -0.41
CA LYS A 91 40.81 -2.32 -0.66
C LYS A 91 41.26 -2.29 -2.13
N LYS A 92 40.45 -2.79 -3.07
CA LYS A 92 40.73 -2.72 -4.52
C LYS A 92 40.57 -1.29 -5.02
N GLU A 93 41.48 -0.87 -5.91
CA GLU A 93 41.38 0.40 -6.62
C GLU A 93 40.19 0.34 -7.59
N GLY A 94 39.38 1.43 -7.63
CA GLY A 94 38.36 1.60 -8.64
C GLY A 94 38.96 1.98 -9.99
N ALA A 95 38.29 1.63 -11.07
CA ALA A 95 38.71 2.09 -12.39
C ALA A 95 38.52 3.61 -12.55
N GLU A 96 39.14 4.18 -13.56
CA GLU A 96 39.03 5.60 -13.88
C GLU A 96 37.55 5.97 -14.12
N ASN A 97 37.01 6.87 -13.29
CA ASN A 97 35.59 7.30 -13.22
C ASN A 97 34.62 6.41 -12.42
N GLU A 98 35.06 5.31 -11.82
CA GLU A 98 34.21 4.59 -10.88
C GLU A 98 34.08 5.34 -9.56
N LYS A 99 32.84 5.45 -9.08
CA LYS A 99 32.51 6.07 -7.78
C LYS A 99 32.22 5.04 -6.70
N TYR A 100 31.89 3.83 -7.09
CA TYR A 100 31.51 2.75 -6.21
C TYR A 100 32.23 1.46 -6.60
N CYS A 101 32.50 0.61 -5.63
CA CYS A 101 33.10 -0.69 -5.86
C CYS A 101 32.06 -1.63 -6.51
N VAL A 102 32.42 -2.21 -7.66
CA VAL A 102 31.55 -3.14 -8.40
C VAL A 102 31.23 -4.41 -7.59
N GLU A 103 32.17 -4.85 -6.74
CA GLU A 103 32.00 -6.07 -5.93
C GLU A 103 31.16 -5.84 -4.67
N HIS A 104 31.27 -4.66 -4.05
CA HIS A 104 30.68 -4.38 -2.73
C HIS A 104 29.65 -3.26 -2.71
N GLY A 105 29.46 -2.54 -3.85
CA GLY A 105 28.57 -1.37 -3.92
C GLY A 105 28.98 -0.19 -3.03
N GLN A 106 30.09 -0.30 -2.32
CA GLN A 106 30.61 0.73 -1.43
C GLN A 106 31.23 1.89 -2.22
N LYS A 107 30.97 3.12 -1.78
CA LYS A 107 31.60 4.31 -2.34
C LYS A 107 33.11 4.20 -2.20
N LEU A 108 33.83 4.37 -3.30
CA LEU A 108 35.29 4.42 -3.30
C LEU A 108 35.76 5.66 -2.54
N ILE A 109 36.72 5.46 -1.67
CA ILE A 109 37.34 6.54 -0.86
C ILE A 109 38.82 6.69 -1.22
N PRO A 110 39.38 7.89 -1.08
CA PRO A 110 40.82 8.08 -1.27
C PRO A 110 41.64 7.16 -0.34
N VAL A 111 42.73 6.61 -0.84
CA VAL A 111 43.61 5.64 -0.10
C VAL A 111 43.99 6.14 1.29
N HIS A 112 44.22 7.44 1.46
CA HIS A 112 44.58 8.02 2.75
C HIS A 112 43.47 8.03 3.79
N LYS A 113 42.20 7.71 3.41
CA LYS A 113 41.06 7.55 4.31
C LYS A 113 40.85 6.11 4.81
N LEU A 114 41.65 5.17 4.32
CA LEU A 114 41.66 3.81 4.85
C LEU A 114 42.29 3.83 6.25
N SER A 115 41.45 3.87 7.29
CA SER A 115 41.91 3.52 8.62
C SER A 115 42.29 2.04 8.65
N VAL A 116 43.44 1.72 9.25
CA VAL A 116 43.95 0.35 9.40
C VAL A 116 43.18 -0.37 10.53
N THR A 117 41.86 -0.37 10.44
CA THR A 117 41.04 -1.25 11.26
C THR A 117 40.61 -2.40 10.36
N GLU A 118 41.06 -3.60 10.68
CA GLU A 118 40.60 -4.83 10.05
C GLU A 118 39.07 -4.86 10.10
N VAL A 119 38.43 -4.89 8.92
CA VAL A 119 36.97 -5.12 8.84
C VAL A 119 36.76 -6.57 9.29
N PRO A 120 35.96 -6.84 10.33
CA PRO A 120 35.66 -8.19 10.77
C PRO A 120 35.12 -9.02 9.60
N THR A 121 35.53 -10.28 9.50
CA THR A 121 35.14 -11.20 8.42
C THR A 121 33.64 -11.49 8.41
N ASP A 122 32.96 -11.44 9.56
CA ASP A 122 31.51 -11.56 9.73
C ASP A 122 30.75 -10.40 9.09
N LEU A 123 31.28 -9.17 9.13
CA LEU A 123 30.62 -8.00 8.48
C LEU A 123 30.53 -8.18 6.94
N THR A 124 31.42 -8.93 6.34
CA THR A 124 31.42 -9.22 4.88
C THR A 124 30.31 -10.21 4.51
N GLU A 125 30.06 -11.21 5.36
CA GLU A 125 28.98 -12.18 5.16
C GLU A 125 27.61 -11.53 5.34
N ASP A 126 27.44 -10.68 6.34
CA ASP A 126 26.21 -9.94 6.58
C ASP A 126 25.86 -8.99 5.43
N ILE A 127 26.85 -8.28 4.86
CA ILE A 127 26.64 -7.42 3.69
C ILE A 127 26.20 -8.24 2.47
N LEU A 128 26.80 -9.40 2.24
CA LEU A 128 26.41 -10.28 1.12
C LEU A 128 25.01 -10.84 1.31
N LEU A 129 24.67 -11.22 2.52
CA LEU A 129 23.34 -11.72 2.87
C LEU A 129 22.29 -10.60 2.79
N ALA A 130 22.61 -9.38 3.25
CA ALA A 130 21.76 -8.21 3.10
C ALA A 130 21.45 -7.91 1.63
N LYS A 131 22.45 -7.97 0.75
CA LYS A 131 22.24 -7.80 -0.70
C LYS A 131 21.35 -8.86 -1.31
N LYS A 132 21.44 -10.11 -0.83
CA LYS A 132 20.54 -11.18 -1.27
C LYS A 132 19.09 -10.85 -0.89
N TYR A 133 18.84 -10.50 0.36
CA TYR A 133 17.49 -10.12 0.81
C TYR A 133 16.98 -8.85 0.10
N TYR A 134 17.83 -7.88 -0.17
CA TYR A 134 17.50 -6.71 -0.98
C TYR A 134 17.01 -7.13 -2.39
N GLN A 135 17.73 -8.06 -3.04
CA GLN A 135 17.33 -8.55 -4.36
C GLN A 135 16.03 -9.35 -4.33
N GLU A 136 15.81 -10.14 -3.27
CA GLU A 136 14.53 -10.83 -3.04
C GLU A 136 13.39 -9.81 -2.86
N GLY A 137 13.63 -8.72 -2.13
CA GLY A 137 12.68 -7.61 -1.98
C GLY A 137 12.32 -6.95 -3.31
N ASN A 138 13.32 -6.68 -4.17
CA ASN A 138 13.08 -6.14 -5.51
C ASN A 138 12.18 -7.07 -6.35
N ASN A 139 12.47 -8.37 -6.36
CA ASN A 139 11.68 -9.36 -7.09
C ASN A 139 10.22 -9.42 -6.59
N HIS A 140 10.01 -9.24 -5.28
CA HIS A 140 8.69 -9.17 -4.70
C HIS A 140 7.96 -7.85 -5.07
N CYS A 141 8.68 -6.72 -5.15
CA CYS A 141 8.12 -5.46 -5.65
C CYS A 141 7.69 -5.58 -7.11
N ASP A 142 8.49 -6.20 -7.97
CA ASP A 142 8.17 -6.42 -9.38
C ASP A 142 6.93 -7.30 -9.57
N SER A 143 6.68 -8.22 -8.63
CA SER A 143 5.48 -9.06 -8.57
C SER A 143 4.32 -8.44 -7.79
N GLU A 144 4.42 -7.18 -7.38
CA GLU A 144 3.42 -6.46 -6.56
C GLU A 144 3.12 -7.15 -5.20
N SER A 145 4.03 -7.99 -4.73
CA SER A 145 3.93 -8.72 -3.44
C SER A 145 4.56 -7.89 -2.32
N TYR A 146 4.00 -6.73 -2.04
CA TYR A 146 4.60 -5.68 -1.20
C TYR A 146 4.88 -6.13 0.24
N ASP A 147 4.06 -6.98 0.82
CA ASP A 147 4.29 -7.52 2.17
C ASP A 147 5.52 -8.43 2.24
N LEU A 148 5.75 -9.23 1.18
CA LEU A 148 6.96 -10.06 1.07
C LEU A 148 8.20 -9.21 0.78
N ALA A 149 8.04 -8.17 -0.04
CA ALA A 149 9.10 -7.21 -0.31
C ALA A 149 9.57 -6.53 0.98
N LEU A 150 8.61 -6.05 1.79
CA LEU A 150 8.90 -5.42 3.08
C LEU A 150 9.66 -6.36 4.01
N LYS A 151 9.21 -7.61 4.15
CA LYS A 151 9.91 -8.62 4.97
C LYS A 151 11.36 -8.84 4.52
N SER A 152 11.58 -8.89 3.22
CA SER A 152 12.93 -9.09 2.66
C SER A 152 13.81 -7.86 2.88
N TYR A 153 13.27 -6.66 2.66
CA TYR A 153 14.01 -5.42 2.91
C TYR A 153 14.33 -5.21 4.39
N MET A 154 13.41 -5.50 5.31
CA MET A 154 13.67 -5.42 6.75
C MET A 154 14.80 -6.36 7.20
N LYS A 155 14.86 -7.59 6.65
CA LYS A 155 15.99 -8.48 6.90
C LYS A 155 17.32 -7.95 6.35
N ALA A 156 17.27 -7.30 5.18
CA ALA A 156 18.44 -6.66 4.61
C ALA A 156 18.92 -5.49 5.48
N GLU A 157 18.00 -4.69 6.02
CA GLU A 157 18.31 -3.56 6.92
C GLU A 157 18.89 -4.02 8.25
N GLU A 158 18.34 -5.09 8.84
CA GLU A 158 18.83 -5.69 10.09
C GLU A 158 20.30 -6.15 9.95
N LEU A 159 20.66 -6.71 8.81
CA LEU A 159 22.00 -7.18 8.53
C LEU A 159 22.98 -6.06 8.15
N TYR A 160 22.53 -5.08 7.39
CA TYR A 160 23.36 -3.96 6.92
C TYR A 160 22.54 -2.70 6.68
N SER A 161 22.55 -1.80 7.66
CA SER A 161 21.73 -0.59 7.66
C SER A 161 22.30 0.58 6.83
N ASP A 162 23.57 0.54 6.42
CA ASP A 162 24.21 1.61 5.65
C ASP A 162 24.14 1.36 4.13
N PHE A 163 23.01 0.85 3.67
CA PHE A 163 22.74 0.50 2.28
C PHE A 163 21.78 1.51 1.63
N PRO A 164 22.28 2.52 0.89
CA PRO A 164 21.46 3.62 0.38
C PRO A 164 20.27 3.16 -0.45
N GLU A 165 20.47 2.28 -1.43
CA GLU A 165 19.43 1.82 -2.34
C GLU A 165 18.31 1.06 -1.60
N LEU A 166 18.66 0.38 -0.51
CA LEU A 166 17.67 -0.26 0.37
C LEU A 166 16.75 0.78 1.00
N HIS A 167 17.32 1.88 1.51
CA HIS A 167 16.53 2.94 2.12
C HIS A 167 15.68 3.70 1.10
N TYR A 168 16.17 3.89 -0.11
CA TYR A 168 15.36 4.44 -1.20
C TYR A 168 14.14 3.54 -1.48
N ASN A 169 14.37 2.23 -1.62
CA ASN A 169 13.30 1.27 -1.91
C ASN A 169 12.34 1.09 -0.72
N LEU A 170 12.84 1.07 0.52
CA LEU A 170 12.01 1.07 1.71
C LEU A 170 11.15 2.34 1.80
N GLY A 171 11.73 3.51 1.55
CA GLY A 171 11.00 4.77 1.52
C GLY A 171 9.90 4.77 0.48
N TRP A 172 10.18 4.31 -0.74
CA TRP A 172 9.18 4.14 -1.78
C TRP A 172 8.09 3.12 -1.38
N LEU A 173 8.49 1.97 -0.86
CA LEU A 173 7.57 0.90 -0.44
C LEU A 173 6.66 1.35 0.70
N TYR A 174 7.21 1.98 1.74
CA TYR A 174 6.41 2.53 2.84
C TYR A 174 5.43 3.60 2.37
N SER A 175 5.81 4.43 1.40
CA SER A 175 4.88 5.41 0.82
C SER A 175 3.72 4.74 0.07
N LYS A 176 3.99 3.65 -0.65
CA LYS A 176 2.95 2.83 -1.30
C LYS A 176 2.05 2.12 -0.30
N LEU A 177 2.60 1.73 0.83
CA LEU A 177 1.88 1.11 1.94
C LEU A 177 1.14 2.15 2.82
N GLY A 178 1.23 3.45 2.49
CA GLY A 178 0.58 4.53 3.23
C GLY A 178 1.25 4.88 4.56
N ASN A 179 2.45 4.35 4.83
CA ASN A 179 3.23 4.67 6.03
C ASN A 179 4.19 5.82 5.74
N VAL A 180 3.63 7.05 5.77
CA VAL A 180 4.31 8.26 5.31
C VAL A 180 5.52 8.59 6.18
N ASP A 181 5.44 8.40 7.48
CA ASP A 181 6.51 8.76 8.40
C ASP A 181 7.74 7.87 8.19
N LEU A 182 7.55 6.54 8.13
CA LEU A 182 8.63 5.62 7.79
C LEU A 182 9.18 5.86 6.38
N ALA A 183 8.33 6.23 5.43
CA ALA A 183 8.77 6.60 4.09
C ALA A 183 9.73 7.79 4.13
N ILE A 184 9.39 8.83 4.88
CA ILE A 184 10.21 10.02 5.05
C ILE A 184 11.55 9.68 5.72
N ASP A 185 11.51 8.89 6.81
CA ASP A 185 12.70 8.52 7.55
C ASP A 185 13.70 7.75 6.68
N HIS A 186 13.22 6.75 5.93
CA HIS A 186 14.07 6.00 5.02
C HIS A 186 14.60 6.86 3.85
N LEU A 187 13.80 7.74 3.27
CA LEU A 187 14.25 8.64 2.22
C LEU A 187 15.28 9.66 2.74
N GLN A 188 15.13 10.16 3.96
CA GLN A 188 16.13 11.02 4.60
C GLN A 188 17.43 10.26 4.85
N LYS A 189 17.35 9.00 5.30
CA LYS A 189 18.52 8.14 5.49
C LYS A 189 19.24 7.87 4.16
N TYR A 190 18.49 7.65 3.07
CA TYR A 190 19.06 7.59 1.73
C TYR A 190 19.86 8.84 1.36
N ILE A 191 19.30 10.04 1.59
CA ILE A 191 19.99 11.31 1.31
C ILE A 191 21.29 11.43 2.10
N ILE A 192 21.28 11.03 3.38
CA ILE A 192 22.46 11.06 4.25
C ILE A 192 23.54 10.08 3.73
N LEU A 193 23.15 8.88 3.33
CA LEU A 193 24.07 7.85 2.90
C LEU A 193 24.62 8.06 1.48
N ALA A 194 23.88 8.76 0.62
CA ALA A 194 24.25 8.98 -0.79
C ALA A 194 24.16 10.46 -1.22
N PRO A 195 24.80 11.42 -0.54
CA PRO A 195 24.61 12.87 -0.75
C PRO A 195 25.04 13.39 -2.12
N GLY A 196 25.71 12.56 -2.91
CA GLY A 196 26.19 12.91 -4.27
C GLY A 196 25.33 12.31 -5.40
N ASN A 197 24.24 11.63 -5.10
CA ASN A 197 23.39 11.06 -6.12
C ASN A 197 22.61 12.13 -6.90
N LYS A 198 22.36 11.87 -8.18
CA LYS A 198 21.71 12.82 -9.09
C LYS A 198 20.23 13.05 -8.77
N ASP A 199 19.58 12.07 -8.13
CA ASP A 199 18.16 12.06 -7.76
C ASP A 199 17.84 12.70 -6.40
N ILE A 200 18.86 13.18 -5.67
CA ILE A 200 18.69 13.80 -4.34
C ILE A 200 17.63 14.92 -4.35
N THR A 201 17.65 15.77 -5.36
CA THR A 201 16.69 16.88 -5.47
C THR A 201 15.26 16.37 -5.67
N GLU A 202 15.09 15.30 -6.44
CA GLU A 202 13.81 14.65 -6.68
C GLU A 202 13.31 13.99 -5.40
N VAL A 203 14.17 13.28 -4.70
CA VAL A 203 13.85 12.65 -3.41
C VAL A 203 13.50 13.71 -2.35
N GLN A 204 14.21 14.82 -2.29
CA GLN A 204 13.87 15.94 -1.39
C GLN A 204 12.48 16.51 -1.71
N SER A 205 12.16 16.69 -2.99
CA SER A 205 10.85 17.17 -3.43
C SER A 205 9.75 16.17 -3.06
N TYR A 206 10.03 14.87 -3.20
CA TYR A 206 9.10 13.83 -2.80
C TYR A 206 8.87 13.80 -1.27
N ILE A 207 9.91 13.97 -0.46
CA ILE A 207 9.78 14.11 1.00
C ILE A 207 8.88 15.32 1.37
N VAL A 208 8.99 16.44 0.65
CA VAL A 208 8.11 17.61 0.88
C VAL A 208 6.64 17.23 0.64
N LEU A 209 6.35 16.55 -0.45
CA LEU A 209 4.98 16.07 -0.74
C LEU A 209 4.47 15.10 0.32
N LEU A 210 5.31 14.17 0.77
CA LEU A 210 4.97 13.24 1.84
C LEU A 210 4.71 13.95 3.16
N LYS A 211 5.51 14.97 3.52
CA LYS A 211 5.29 15.80 4.72
C LYS A 211 3.98 16.56 4.67
N GLN A 212 3.62 17.10 3.52
CA GLN A 212 2.31 17.75 3.34
C GLN A 212 1.17 16.75 3.52
N ALA A 213 1.26 15.56 2.92
CA ALA A 213 0.29 14.51 3.11
C ALA A 213 0.22 14.02 4.57
N SER A 214 1.35 13.92 5.28
CA SER A 214 1.40 13.61 6.71
C SER A 214 0.77 14.72 7.56
N GLN A 215 0.97 15.98 7.20
CA GLN A 215 0.37 17.10 7.90
C GLN A 215 -1.16 17.14 7.72
N GLU A 216 -1.65 16.94 6.49
CA GLU A 216 -3.08 16.79 6.22
C GLU A 216 -3.68 15.58 6.98
N LYS A 217 -2.93 14.47 7.03
CA LYS A 217 -3.25 13.30 7.82
C LYS A 217 -3.36 13.64 9.32
N ASN A 218 -2.36 14.35 9.87
CA ASN A 218 -2.35 14.72 11.28
C ASN A 218 -3.46 15.71 11.65
N GLU A 219 -3.87 16.59 10.73
CA GLU A 219 -5.04 17.46 10.92
C GLU A 219 -6.35 16.64 10.99
N ILE A 220 -6.43 15.55 10.19
CA ILE A 220 -7.54 14.58 10.27
C ILE A 220 -7.47 13.81 11.61
N ILE A 221 -6.28 13.39 12.02
CA ILE A 221 -6.02 12.69 13.29
C ILE A 221 -6.35 13.56 14.50
N GLU A 222 -5.95 14.84 14.50
CA GLU A 222 -6.30 15.81 15.56
C GLU A 222 -7.81 15.88 15.77
N LYS A 223 -8.60 15.71 14.71
CA LYS A 223 -10.06 15.66 14.75
C LYS A 223 -10.61 14.42 15.47
N TYR A 224 -9.76 13.40 15.66
CA TYR A 224 -10.12 12.11 16.26
C TYR A 224 -9.29 11.77 17.51
N LYS A 225 -8.76 12.76 18.22
CA LYS A 225 -7.85 12.56 19.37
C LYS A 225 -8.44 11.81 20.55
N GLU A 226 -9.74 11.83 20.70
CA GLU A 226 -10.42 11.07 21.75
C GLU A 226 -10.97 9.75 21.14
N ARG A 227 -10.04 8.87 20.81
CA ARG A 227 -10.28 7.64 20.06
C ARG A 227 -11.46 6.81 20.56
N ASP A 228 -11.52 6.55 21.86
CA ASP A 228 -12.56 5.71 22.45
C ASP A 228 -13.94 6.37 22.35
N GLU A 229 -14.02 7.67 22.58
CA GLU A 229 -15.26 8.43 22.49
C GLU A 229 -15.70 8.60 21.04
N VAL A 230 -14.77 8.85 20.14
CA VAL A 230 -15.04 8.97 18.71
C VAL A 230 -15.50 7.63 18.12
N MET A 231 -14.86 6.52 18.48
CA MET A 231 -15.29 5.18 18.05
C MET A 231 -16.69 4.86 18.57
N LYS A 232 -16.96 5.17 19.83
CA LYS A 232 -18.26 4.97 20.45
C LYS A 232 -19.34 5.80 19.80
N ASN A 233 -19.11 7.10 19.61
CA ASN A 233 -20.04 8.00 18.93
C ASN A 233 -20.29 7.56 17.48
N ALA A 234 -19.25 7.15 16.76
CA ALA A 234 -19.38 6.62 15.41
C ALA A 234 -20.21 5.34 15.39
N LEU A 235 -20.01 4.44 16.35
CA LEU A 235 -20.77 3.21 16.48
C LEU A 235 -22.26 3.47 16.76
N GLU A 236 -22.58 4.43 17.62
CA GLU A 236 -23.98 4.83 17.89
C GLU A 236 -24.66 5.32 16.60
N ILE A 237 -24.00 6.20 15.84
CA ILE A 237 -24.51 6.70 14.54
C ILE A 237 -24.63 5.56 13.52
N GLN A 238 -23.67 4.65 13.51
CA GLN A 238 -23.66 3.51 12.59
C GLN A 238 -24.76 2.51 12.93
N ASN A 239 -25.03 2.24 14.19
CA ASN A 239 -26.11 1.34 14.61
C ASN A 239 -27.49 1.84 14.19
N GLU A 240 -27.67 3.16 14.00
CA GLU A 240 -28.90 3.74 13.45
C GLU A 240 -28.97 3.64 11.91
N LYS A 241 -27.82 3.57 11.23
CA LYS A 241 -27.71 3.69 9.78
C LYS A 241 -27.36 2.39 9.07
N PHE A 242 -26.58 1.51 9.74
CA PHE A 242 -25.98 0.31 9.14
C PHE A 242 -26.87 -0.92 9.38
N ASP A 243 -27.95 -0.98 8.64
CA ASP A 243 -28.85 -2.13 8.65
C ASP A 243 -28.37 -3.25 7.72
N SER A 244 -28.88 -4.45 7.95
CA SER A 244 -28.88 -5.52 6.97
C SER A 244 -30.06 -5.38 6.01
N VAL A 245 -29.91 -5.92 4.81
CA VAL A 245 -30.98 -6.02 3.83
C VAL A 245 -31.34 -7.47 3.55
N LEU A 246 -32.63 -7.70 3.39
CA LEU A 246 -33.16 -9.00 2.98
C LEU A 246 -32.87 -9.23 1.49
N VAL A 247 -32.15 -10.30 1.18
CA VAL A 247 -32.05 -10.87 -0.16
C VAL A 247 -33.02 -12.04 -0.26
N PRO A 248 -34.10 -11.94 -1.04
CA PRO A 248 -35.14 -12.97 -1.06
C PRO A 248 -34.63 -14.28 -1.66
N ALA A 249 -35.25 -15.38 -1.22
CA ALA A 249 -35.00 -16.69 -1.81
C ALA A 249 -35.28 -16.70 -3.32
N GLY A 250 -34.55 -17.53 -4.05
CA GLY A 250 -34.80 -17.70 -5.46
C GLY A 250 -33.54 -17.90 -6.30
N LYS A 251 -33.80 -18.16 -7.58
CA LYS A 251 -32.74 -18.42 -8.57
C LYS A 251 -32.12 -17.12 -9.05
N PHE A 252 -30.81 -17.17 -9.32
CA PHE A 252 -30.10 -16.12 -10.04
C PHE A 252 -29.01 -16.76 -10.92
N THR A 253 -28.46 -15.96 -11.82
CA THR A 253 -27.36 -16.36 -12.68
C THR A 253 -26.03 -16.01 -12.03
N MET A 254 -25.21 -17.01 -11.71
CA MET A 254 -23.88 -16.88 -11.11
C MET A 254 -22.79 -17.09 -12.16
N GLY A 255 -21.69 -16.33 -12.06
CA GLY A 255 -20.57 -16.45 -12.99
C GLY A 255 -20.82 -15.70 -14.29
N THR A 256 -20.00 -15.97 -15.29
CA THR A 256 -20.08 -15.35 -16.63
C THR A 256 -19.44 -16.26 -17.66
N ASN A 257 -19.92 -16.15 -18.91
CA ASN A 257 -19.26 -16.77 -20.08
C ASN A 257 -18.28 -15.81 -20.77
N ASP A 258 -18.28 -14.54 -20.38
CA ASP A 258 -17.40 -13.48 -20.85
C ASP A 258 -16.46 -13.03 -19.70
N GLY A 259 -15.26 -13.55 -19.66
CA GLY A 259 -14.32 -13.23 -18.58
C GLY A 259 -13.23 -14.29 -18.42
N ARG A 260 -12.55 -14.26 -17.25
CA ARG A 260 -11.51 -15.24 -16.93
C ARG A 260 -12.10 -16.62 -16.68
N ASP A 261 -11.35 -17.68 -17.02
CA ASP A 261 -11.76 -19.10 -16.86
C ASP A 261 -12.28 -19.42 -15.47
N VAL A 262 -11.70 -18.77 -14.44
CA VAL A 262 -12.11 -18.99 -13.02
C VAL A 262 -13.52 -18.48 -12.72
N CYS A 263 -14.07 -17.61 -13.57
CA CYS A 263 -15.41 -17.04 -13.46
C CYS A 263 -16.45 -17.80 -14.30
N GLN A 264 -16.00 -18.85 -15.02
CA GLN A 264 -16.81 -19.62 -15.95
C GLN A 264 -17.11 -21.03 -15.43
N PRO A 265 -18.18 -21.67 -15.88
CA PRO A 265 -19.24 -21.11 -16.74
C PRO A 265 -20.25 -20.28 -15.95
N GLU A 266 -21.03 -19.49 -16.67
CA GLU A 266 -22.30 -18.96 -16.16
C GLU A 266 -23.26 -20.10 -15.88
N HIS A 267 -23.90 -20.11 -14.71
CA HIS A 267 -24.81 -21.17 -14.29
C HIS A 267 -25.90 -20.66 -13.36
N THR A 268 -27.01 -21.37 -13.31
CA THR A 268 -28.12 -21.00 -12.43
C THR A 268 -27.95 -21.59 -11.04
N VAL A 269 -28.06 -20.74 -10.02
CA VAL A 269 -28.01 -21.09 -8.60
C VAL A 269 -29.29 -20.65 -7.91
N TYR A 270 -29.81 -21.48 -7.04
CA TYR A 270 -30.87 -21.14 -6.09
C TYR A 270 -30.26 -20.90 -4.70
N LEU A 271 -30.65 -19.80 -4.07
CA LEU A 271 -30.32 -19.50 -2.68
C LEU A 271 -31.59 -19.31 -1.86
N ASP A 272 -31.57 -19.83 -0.64
CA ASP A 272 -32.55 -19.47 0.38
C ASP A 272 -32.47 -17.97 0.69
N ALA A 273 -33.47 -17.42 1.37
CA ALA A 273 -33.42 -16.03 1.78
C ALA A 273 -32.41 -15.82 2.91
N PHE A 274 -31.73 -14.69 2.87
CA PHE A 274 -30.74 -14.32 3.89
C PHE A 274 -30.73 -12.80 4.08
N GLU A 275 -30.26 -12.36 5.23
CA GLU A 275 -29.95 -10.96 5.46
C GLU A 275 -28.45 -10.74 5.26
N ILE A 276 -28.05 -9.68 4.58
CA ILE A 276 -26.66 -9.29 4.38
C ILE A 276 -26.45 -7.84 4.83
N ASP A 277 -25.33 -7.55 5.44
CA ASP A 277 -24.97 -6.18 5.81
C ASP A 277 -24.96 -5.27 4.58
N CYS A 278 -25.60 -4.10 4.69
CA CYS A 278 -25.59 -3.10 3.61
C CYS A 278 -24.18 -2.64 3.27
N TYR A 279 -23.32 -2.61 4.26
CA TYR A 279 -21.97 -2.05 4.21
C TYR A 279 -20.92 -3.07 4.60
N GLU A 280 -19.66 -2.80 4.24
CA GLU A 280 -18.51 -3.46 4.80
C GLU A 280 -18.44 -3.18 6.31
N VAL A 281 -17.96 -4.13 7.10
CA VAL A 281 -17.73 -3.91 8.54
C VAL A 281 -16.72 -2.78 8.70
N THR A 282 -17.05 -1.79 9.53
CA THR A 282 -16.21 -0.62 9.76
C THR A 282 -15.19 -0.85 10.89
N ASN A 283 -14.19 0.03 10.97
CA ASN A 283 -13.24 0.02 12.07
C ASN A 283 -13.93 0.22 13.44
N ALA A 284 -14.94 1.08 13.54
CA ALA A 284 -15.69 1.28 14.79
C ALA A 284 -16.44 0.00 15.23
N GLN A 285 -17.08 -0.68 14.29
CA GLN A 285 -17.75 -1.95 14.58
C GLN A 285 -16.76 -3.04 14.97
N TYR A 286 -15.62 -3.11 14.28
CA TYR A 286 -14.58 -4.10 14.56
C TYR A 286 -13.84 -3.81 15.87
N TRP A 287 -13.66 -2.56 16.23
CA TRP A 287 -13.08 -2.12 17.50
C TRP A 287 -13.82 -2.70 18.71
N GLU A 288 -15.14 -2.79 18.66
CA GLU A 288 -15.95 -3.38 19.71
C GLU A 288 -15.58 -4.85 19.94
N PHE A 289 -15.30 -5.60 18.88
CA PHE A 289 -14.82 -6.98 18.96
C PHE A 289 -13.40 -7.07 19.51
N VAL A 290 -12.49 -6.22 19.09
CA VAL A 290 -11.13 -6.17 19.64
C VAL A 290 -11.17 -5.91 21.15
N LYS A 291 -11.96 -4.95 21.60
CA LYS A 291 -12.17 -4.68 23.02
C LYS A 291 -12.70 -5.89 23.77
N TYR A 292 -13.71 -6.57 23.20
CA TYR A 292 -14.25 -7.78 23.80
C TYR A 292 -13.16 -8.85 23.98
N ILE A 293 -12.36 -9.11 22.98
CA ILE A 293 -11.27 -10.10 23.06
C ILE A 293 -10.22 -9.67 24.10
N GLU A 294 -9.82 -8.39 24.12
CA GLU A 294 -8.86 -7.86 25.10
C GLU A 294 -9.35 -8.02 26.56
N GLU A 295 -10.62 -7.77 26.79
CA GLU A 295 -11.21 -7.79 28.13
C GLU A 295 -11.50 -9.22 28.64
N THR A 296 -11.94 -10.09 27.73
CA THR A 296 -12.46 -11.43 28.14
C THR A 296 -11.52 -12.57 27.82
N ASN A 297 -10.63 -12.39 26.85
CA ASN A 297 -9.84 -13.47 26.24
C ASN A 297 -10.70 -14.66 25.76
N ASP A 298 -11.95 -14.38 25.33
CA ASP A 298 -12.90 -15.41 24.89
C ASP A 298 -12.76 -15.68 23.40
N HIS A 299 -12.12 -16.78 23.05
CA HIS A 299 -11.94 -17.29 21.70
C HIS A 299 -12.93 -18.41 21.33
N SER A 300 -14.01 -18.59 22.11
CA SER A 300 -14.98 -19.69 21.89
C SER A 300 -15.70 -19.62 20.54
N LYS A 301 -15.69 -18.46 19.88
CA LYS A 301 -16.31 -18.24 18.56
C LYS A 301 -15.32 -18.28 17.40
N CYS A 302 -14.04 -18.48 17.68
CA CYS A 302 -13.01 -18.55 16.67
C CYS A 302 -13.08 -19.85 15.85
N PHE A 303 -12.51 -19.84 14.67
CA PHE A 303 -12.47 -21.02 13.81
C PHE A 303 -11.53 -22.09 14.40
N GLU A 304 -11.97 -23.33 14.46
CA GLU A 304 -11.22 -24.44 15.09
C GLU A 304 -9.79 -24.64 14.51
N GLY A 305 -9.58 -24.28 13.25
CA GLY A 305 -8.29 -24.41 12.55
C GLY A 305 -7.47 -23.11 12.48
N GLU A 306 -7.79 -22.10 13.28
CA GLU A 306 -7.00 -20.88 13.27
C GLU A 306 -5.64 -21.04 13.96
N PRO A 307 -4.62 -20.22 13.61
CA PRO A 307 -3.35 -20.22 14.30
C PRO A 307 -3.50 -19.88 15.79
N SER A 308 -2.85 -20.64 16.67
CA SER A 308 -2.90 -20.40 18.12
C SER A 308 -2.32 -19.05 18.53
N GLY A 309 -2.94 -18.41 19.51
CA GLY A 309 -2.45 -17.15 20.10
C GLY A 309 -2.74 -15.90 19.26
N LYS A 310 -3.73 -15.97 18.41
CA LYS A 310 -4.20 -14.82 17.64
C LYS A 310 -4.89 -13.80 18.54
N ASP A 311 -4.55 -12.52 18.37
CA ASP A 311 -5.15 -11.40 19.13
C ASP A 311 -6.31 -10.71 18.38
N HIS A 312 -6.57 -11.14 17.14
CA HIS A 312 -7.59 -10.59 16.24
C HIS A 312 -7.48 -9.09 15.95
N LYS A 313 -6.37 -8.45 16.33
CA LYS A 313 -6.15 -7.05 16.00
C LYS A 313 -5.75 -6.90 14.53
N PRO A 314 -6.37 -5.98 13.79
CA PRO A 314 -5.87 -5.59 12.49
C PRO A 314 -4.41 -5.16 12.59
N ARG A 315 -3.57 -5.53 11.64
CA ARG A 315 -2.18 -5.05 11.64
C ARG A 315 -2.12 -3.53 11.58
N TYR A 316 -1.21 -2.97 12.34
CA TYR A 316 -1.05 -1.51 12.53
C TYR A 316 -2.31 -0.85 13.13
N TRP A 317 -3.05 -1.61 13.94
CA TRP A 317 -4.27 -1.14 14.60
C TRP A 317 -4.04 0.10 15.47
N GLU A 318 -2.86 0.24 16.05
CA GLU A 318 -2.48 1.39 16.86
C GLU A 318 -2.18 2.66 16.03
N GLU A 319 -2.07 2.52 14.70
CA GLU A 319 -1.84 3.64 13.82
C GLU A 319 -3.19 4.27 13.40
N GLU A 320 -3.45 5.48 13.86
CA GLU A 320 -4.73 6.20 13.70
C GLU A 320 -5.20 6.35 12.25
N TYR A 321 -4.28 6.40 11.29
CA TYR A 321 -4.62 6.46 9.87
C TYR A 321 -5.41 5.23 9.38
N TYR A 322 -5.18 4.07 9.96
CA TYR A 322 -5.79 2.83 9.48
C TYR A 322 -7.08 2.46 10.21
N ASN A 323 -7.38 3.14 11.31
CA ASN A 323 -8.56 2.86 12.12
C ASN A 323 -9.54 4.04 12.22
N VAL A 324 -9.61 4.87 11.17
CA VAL A 324 -10.67 5.87 11.06
C VAL A 324 -12.03 5.17 11.20
N PRO A 325 -12.91 5.62 12.11
CA PRO A 325 -14.06 4.84 12.58
C PRO A 325 -15.01 4.34 11.51
N ASP A 326 -15.30 5.17 10.52
CA ASP A 326 -16.27 4.91 9.46
C ASP A 326 -15.67 4.28 8.19
N TYR A 327 -14.35 4.02 8.19
CA TYR A 327 -13.71 3.30 7.09
C TYR A 327 -13.90 1.79 7.25
N PRO A 328 -13.98 1.04 6.13
CA PRO A 328 -13.99 -0.42 6.18
C PRO A 328 -12.76 -0.95 6.91
N VAL A 329 -12.97 -1.88 7.84
CA VAL A 329 -11.84 -2.58 8.45
C VAL A 329 -11.09 -3.37 7.38
N ALA A 330 -9.77 -3.27 7.42
CA ALA A 330 -8.86 -3.98 6.54
C ALA A 330 -7.63 -4.46 7.33
N ARG A 331 -6.68 -5.14 6.68
CA ARG A 331 -5.48 -5.68 7.34
C ARG A 331 -5.77 -6.76 8.36
N ILE A 332 -6.87 -7.43 8.16
CA ILE A 332 -7.31 -8.62 8.85
C ILE A 332 -7.17 -9.82 7.93
N ASP A 333 -6.99 -10.98 8.51
CA ASP A 333 -7.05 -12.23 7.77
C ASP A 333 -8.47 -12.85 7.81
N TRP A 334 -8.63 -14.01 7.18
CA TRP A 334 -9.92 -14.67 7.11
C TRP A 334 -10.42 -15.14 8.48
N TYR A 335 -9.53 -15.57 9.36
CA TYR A 335 -9.88 -16.03 10.72
C TYR A 335 -10.41 -14.88 11.57
N ASP A 336 -9.85 -13.68 11.41
CA ASP A 336 -10.32 -12.46 12.06
C ASP A 336 -11.74 -12.10 11.64
N ALA A 337 -12.01 -12.14 10.33
CA ALA A 337 -13.34 -11.87 9.79
C ALA A 337 -14.36 -12.94 10.22
N TYR A 338 -13.96 -14.22 10.26
CA TYR A 338 -14.80 -15.29 10.74
C TYR A 338 -15.16 -15.13 12.22
N ALA A 339 -14.16 -14.87 13.08
CA ALA A 339 -14.34 -14.71 14.52
C ALA A 339 -15.28 -13.55 14.84
N TYR A 340 -15.06 -12.39 14.19
CA TYR A 340 -15.97 -11.25 14.32
C TYR A 340 -17.41 -11.62 13.94
N ALA A 341 -17.60 -12.21 12.77
CA ALA A 341 -18.94 -12.56 12.29
C ALA A 341 -19.65 -13.51 13.27
N ALA A 342 -18.95 -14.54 13.73
CA ALA A 342 -19.49 -15.50 14.71
C ALA A 342 -19.79 -14.84 16.07
N TRP A 343 -18.95 -13.90 16.52
CA TRP A 343 -19.18 -13.11 17.75
C TRP A 343 -20.46 -12.27 17.65
N LYS A 344 -20.72 -11.66 16.48
CA LYS A 344 -21.96 -10.90 16.20
C LYS A 344 -23.20 -11.81 16.01
N GLY A 345 -23.07 -13.15 16.11
CA GLY A 345 -24.15 -14.07 15.83
C GLY A 345 -24.54 -14.10 14.33
N LYS A 346 -23.57 -13.78 13.48
CA LYS A 346 -23.63 -13.79 12.02
C LYS A 346 -22.60 -14.76 11.47
N ARG A 347 -22.41 -14.78 10.15
CA ARG A 347 -21.37 -15.51 9.45
C ARG A 347 -20.84 -14.73 8.25
N LEU A 348 -19.74 -15.17 7.68
CA LEU A 348 -19.30 -14.66 6.39
C LEU A 348 -20.27 -15.10 5.28
N PRO A 349 -20.51 -14.29 4.24
CA PRO A 349 -21.29 -14.70 3.08
C PRO A 349 -20.61 -15.88 2.36
N THR A 350 -21.40 -16.76 1.78
CA THR A 350 -20.89 -17.60 0.71
C THR A 350 -20.61 -16.75 -0.52
N GLU A 351 -19.75 -17.24 -1.41
CA GLU A 351 -19.46 -16.58 -2.68
C GLU A 351 -20.73 -16.31 -3.50
N ALA A 352 -21.68 -17.27 -3.48
CA ALA A 352 -22.94 -17.16 -4.19
C ALA A 352 -23.87 -16.10 -3.57
N GLU A 353 -23.96 -16.03 -2.25
CA GLU A 353 -24.74 -14.99 -1.54
C GLU A 353 -24.20 -13.60 -1.82
N TRP A 354 -22.86 -13.46 -1.75
CA TRP A 354 -22.20 -12.21 -2.07
C TRP A 354 -22.52 -11.76 -3.51
N GLU A 355 -22.39 -12.69 -4.49
CA GLU A 355 -22.65 -12.36 -5.90
C GLU A 355 -24.11 -12.01 -6.13
N LYS A 356 -25.07 -12.73 -5.55
CA LYS A 356 -26.50 -12.42 -5.66
C LYS A 356 -26.81 -11.04 -5.09
N ALA A 357 -26.29 -10.72 -3.91
CA ALA A 357 -26.49 -9.43 -3.25
C ALA A 357 -25.95 -8.26 -4.08
N ALA A 358 -24.84 -8.46 -4.77
CA ALA A 358 -24.23 -7.45 -5.65
C ALA A 358 -24.96 -7.33 -7.00
N ARG A 359 -25.33 -8.46 -7.60
CA ARG A 359 -25.75 -8.58 -9.00
C ARG A 359 -27.25 -8.50 -9.21
N GLY A 360 -28.03 -8.93 -8.24
CA GLY A 360 -29.48 -9.11 -8.43
C GLY A 360 -29.79 -10.31 -9.34
N LEU A 361 -30.87 -10.19 -10.11
CA LEU A 361 -31.41 -11.26 -10.95
C LEU A 361 -31.15 -11.05 -12.45
N ASP A 362 -30.77 -9.87 -12.86
CA ASP A 362 -30.67 -9.45 -14.27
C ASP A 362 -29.28 -9.65 -14.90
N GLY A 363 -28.34 -10.22 -14.18
CA GLY A 363 -27.03 -10.59 -14.72
C GLY A 363 -26.07 -9.43 -14.96
N ARG A 364 -26.30 -8.26 -14.36
CA ARG A 364 -25.50 -7.04 -14.52
C ARG A 364 -24.03 -7.23 -14.19
N ALA A 365 -23.16 -6.42 -14.83
CA ALA A 365 -21.70 -6.48 -14.66
C ALA A 365 -21.21 -5.75 -13.40
N PHE A 366 -21.89 -4.68 -12.99
CA PHE A 366 -21.59 -3.86 -11.83
C PHE A 366 -22.88 -3.67 -10.98
N PRO A 367 -22.79 -3.33 -9.69
CA PRO A 367 -23.96 -3.17 -8.83
C PRO A 367 -25.00 -2.19 -9.39
N TRP A 368 -24.57 -1.20 -10.14
CA TRP A 368 -25.41 -0.15 -10.75
C TRP A 368 -25.86 -0.45 -12.18
N GLY A 369 -25.44 -1.55 -12.81
CA GLY A 369 -25.82 -1.90 -14.19
C GLY A 369 -24.65 -2.44 -15.00
N ASN A 370 -24.72 -2.33 -16.34
CA ASN A 370 -23.72 -2.91 -17.25
C ASN A 370 -22.64 -1.91 -17.68
N GLU A 371 -22.94 -0.62 -17.65
CA GLU A 371 -22.01 0.41 -18.09
C GLU A 371 -21.03 0.77 -16.99
N TRP A 372 -19.74 0.86 -17.36
CA TRP A 372 -18.70 1.29 -16.47
C TRP A 372 -18.83 2.77 -16.11
N ASP A 373 -18.81 3.07 -14.81
CA ASP A 373 -18.81 4.46 -14.31
C ASP A 373 -17.87 4.55 -13.08
N HIS A 374 -16.73 5.19 -13.26
CA HIS A 374 -15.72 5.35 -12.22
C HIS A 374 -16.16 6.20 -11.02
N THR A 375 -17.24 6.97 -11.16
CA THR A 375 -17.78 7.81 -10.08
C THR A 375 -18.63 7.01 -9.08
N ARG A 376 -18.98 5.78 -9.42
CA ARG A 376 -19.86 4.90 -8.65
C ARG A 376 -19.13 3.90 -7.75
N CYS A 377 -17.80 3.96 -7.74
CA CYS A 377 -16.99 3.09 -6.88
C CYS A 377 -15.71 3.78 -6.41
N ASN A 378 -15.12 3.28 -5.33
CA ASN A 378 -13.85 3.78 -4.84
C ASN A 378 -12.68 3.02 -5.48
N LEU A 379 -11.99 3.65 -6.46
CA LEU A 379 -10.72 3.18 -7.07
C LEU A 379 -9.63 4.23 -6.96
N THR A 380 -9.70 5.11 -5.96
CA THR A 380 -8.80 6.27 -5.85
C THR A 380 -7.44 5.94 -5.20
N GLY A 381 -7.28 4.74 -4.67
CA GLY A 381 -6.13 4.37 -3.83
C GLY A 381 -6.33 4.74 -2.36
N GLU A 382 -7.13 5.76 -2.06
CA GLU A 382 -7.41 6.21 -0.70
C GLU A 382 -8.65 5.51 -0.12
N PRO A 383 -8.67 5.18 1.18
CA PRO A 383 -9.85 4.67 1.83
C PRO A 383 -10.92 5.76 1.91
N LYS A 384 -12.18 5.36 1.95
CA LYS A 384 -13.33 6.25 2.12
C LYS A 384 -14.28 5.67 3.14
N PRO A 385 -15.14 6.51 3.77
CA PRO A 385 -16.21 6.01 4.63
C PRO A 385 -17.06 4.96 3.91
N ALA A 386 -17.41 3.88 4.62
CA ALA A 386 -18.30 2.85 4.09
C ALA A 386 -19.64 3.47 3.67
N GLY A 387 -20.12 3.11 2.48
CA GLY A 387 -21.38 3.65 1.93
C GLY A 387 -21.32 5.10 1.48
N SER A 388 -20.14 5.68 1.31
CA SER A 388 -20.02 7.10 0.89
C SER A 388 -20.45 7.37 -0.56
N ILE A 389 -20.63 6.33 -1.38
CA ILE A 389 -20.98 6.45 -2.79
C ILE A 389 -22.40 5.88 -3.02
N GLU A 390 -23.41 6.70 -2.76
CA GLU A 390 -24.84 6.34 -2.88
C GLU A 390 -25.19 5.76 -4.26
N SER A 391 -24.63 6.29 -5.32
CA SER A 391 -24.91 5.86 -6.70
C SER A 391 -24.30 4.51 -7.06
N GLY A 392 -23.46 3.93 -6.19
CA GLY A 392 -22.76 2.66 -6.38
C GLY A 392 -23.47 1.45 -5.78
N LYS A 393 -24.59 1.64 -5.09
CA LYS A 393 -25.29 0.55 -4.40
C LYS A 393 -25.93 -0.45 -5.34
N SER A 394 -26.03 -1.69 -4.87
CA SER A 394 -26.72 -2.77 -5.59
C SER A 394 -28.25 -2.61 -5.55
N ILE A 395 -28.95 -3.43 -6.33
CA ILE A 395 -30.42 -3.44 -6.37
C ILE A 395 -31.05 -3.77 -5.01
N TYR A 396 -30.36 -4.50 -4.16
CA TYR A 396 -30.82 -4.82 -2.80
C TYR A 396 -30.43 -3.75 -1.77
N GLY A 397 -29.61 -2.77 -2.16
CA GLY A 397 -29.16 -1.69 -1.27
C GLY A 397 -27.80 -1.94 -0.64
N CYS A 398 -27.02 -2.92 -1.08
CA CYS A 398 -25.64 -3.12 -0.61
C CYS A 398 -24.71 -2.11 -1.28
N TYR A 399 -23.92 -1.41 -0.46
CA TYR A 399 -22.93 -0.44 -0.90
C TYR A 399 -21.56 -1.10 -1.09
N ASP A 400 -20.69 -0.44 -1.85
CA ASP A 400 -19.29 -0.76 -2.03
C ASP A 400 -18.97 -2.18 -2.55
N MET A 401 -19.98 -2.84 -3.15
CA MET A 401 -19.83 -4.17 -3.78
C MET A 401 -18.89 -4.16 -5.00
N SER A 402 -18.32 -3.01 -5.36
CA SER A 402 -17.32 -2.82 -6.41
C SER A 402 -16.30 -1.76 -5.97
N GLY A 403 -15.05 -2.15 -5.72
CA GLY A 403 -14.01 -1.25 -5.21
C GLY A 403 -13.90 -1.25 -3.69
N SER A 404 -13.41 -0.18 -3.08
CA SER A 404 -13.20 -0.04 -1.64
C SER A 404 -12.23 -1.09 -1.07
N VAL A 405 -12.71 -2.20 -0.50
CA VAL A 405 -11.90 -3.36 -0.11
C VAL A 405 -12.41 -4.64 -0.76
N PHE A 406 -11.53 -5.60 -1.00
CA PHE A 406 -11.95 -6.97 -1.25
C PHE A 406 -12.68 -7.51 -0.02
N GLU A 407 -13.63 -8.39 -0.22
CA GLU A 407 -14.40 -8.96 0.88
C GLU A 407 -14.20 -10.47 0.99
N TRP A 408 -13.85 -10.92 2.19
CA TRP A 408 -13.73 -12.34 2.51
C TRP A 408 -15.09 -13.05 2.40
N CYS A 409 -15.09 -14.19 1.69
CA CYS A 409 -16.21 -15.13 1.69
C CYS A 409 -15.84 -16.38 2.52
N SER A 410 -16.87 -17.13 2.91
CA SER A 410 -16.71 -18.40 3.67
C SER A 410 -16.06 -19.51 2.84
N ASP A 411 -16.24 -19.47 1.53
CA ASP A 411 -15.89 -20.54 0.59
C ASP A 411 -14.38 -20.73 0.44
N TRP A 412 -13.96 -21.99 0.35
CA TRP A 412 -12.67 -22.31 -0.22
C TRP A 412 -12.68 -22.06 -1.73
N PHE A 413 -11.58 -21.56 -2.26
CA PHE A 413 -11.44 -21.27 -3.69
C PHE A 413 -11.02 -22.53 -4.47
N SER A 414 -11.72 -22.79 -5.55
CA SER A 414 -11.29 -23.70 -6.62
C SER A 414 -11.51 -23.07 -7.98
N ARG A 415 -10.53 -23.20 -8.88
CA ARG A 415 -10.62 -22.66 -10.25
C ARG A 415 -11.74 -23.28 -11.07
N THR A 416 -12.09 -24.54 -10.78
CA THR A 416 -13.04 -25.34 -11.55
C THR A 416 -14.37 -25.54 -10.83
N TYR A 417 -14.57 -24.89 -9.67
CA TYR A 417 -15.76 -25.12 -8.84
C TYR A 417 -17.06 -24.85 -9.59
N TYR A 418 -17.11 -23.78 -10.39
CA TYR A 418 -18.32 -23.42 -11.15
C TYR A 418 -18.76 -24.48 -12.16
N GLN A 419 -17.83 -25.32 -12.63
CA GLN A 419 -18.15 -26.44 -13.53
C GLN A 419 -18.94 -27.57 -12.84
N HIS A 420 -18.91 -27.61 -11.50
CA HIS A 420 -19.49 -28.68 -10.69
C HIS A 420 -20.28 -28.16 -9.50
N SER A 421 -20.54 -26.84 -9.46
CA SER A 421 -21.25 -26.19 -8.36
C SER A 421 -22.64 -26.79 -8.20
N PRO A 422 -23.05 -27.14 -6.96
CA PRO A 422 -24.44 -27.47 -6.68
C PRO A 422 -25.36 -26.33 -7.11
N SER A 423 -26.52 -26.67 -7.63
CA SER A 423 -27.53 -25.69 -8.04
C SER A 423 -28.29 -25.08 -6.86
N MET A 424 -28.17 -25.62 -5.65
CA MET A 424 -28.84 -25.12 -4.44
C MET A 424 -27.80 -24.81 -3.35
N ASN A 425 -27.83 -23.58 -2.85
CA ASN A 425 -27.03 -23.10 -1.71
C ASN A 425 -25.56 -23.54 -1.77
N PRO A 426 -24.81 -23.30 -2.86
CA PRO A 426 -23.41 -23.72 -2.97
C PRO A 426 -22.56 -23.01 -1.91
N LYS A 427 -21.65 -23.77 -1.28
CA LYS A 427 -20.78 -23.32 -0.18
C LYS A 427 -19.28 -23.45 -0.51
N GLY A 428 -18.95 -23.58 -1.80
CA GLY A 428 -17.58 -23.87 -2.22
C GLY A 428 -17.15 -25.32 -1.96
N PRO A 429 -15.91 -25.66 -2.28
CA PRO A 429 -15.33 -26.96 -1.93
C PRO A 429 -15.23 -27.13 -0.41
N GLU A 430 -15.30 -28.38 0.07
CA GLU A 430 -15.16 -28.68 1.51
C GLU A 430 -13.78 -28.30 2.07
N LYS A 431 -12.75 -28.37 1.24
CA LYS A 431 -11.35 -28.07 1.61
C LYS A 431 -10.67 -27.29 0.53
N GLY A 432 -9.69 -26.48 0.91
CA GLY A 432 -8.87 -25.69 0.00
C GLY A 432 -7.63 -25.10 0.70
N ILE A 433 -6.86 -24.35 -0.05
CA ILE A 433 -5.66 -23.65 0.45
C ILE A 433 -5.92 -22.13 0.55
N ARG A 434 -6.86 -21.62 -0.25
CA ARG A 434 -7.20 -20.21 -0.34
C ARG A 434 -8.70 -20.02 -0.15
N LYS A 435 -9.07 -18.94 0.49
CA LYS A 435 -10.45 -18.47 0.63
C LYS A 435 -10.81 -17.52 -0.50
N VAL A 436 -12.06 -17.51 -0.88
CA VAL A 436 -12.58 -16.57 -1.89
C VAL A 436 -12.58 -15.15 -1.35
N ILE A 437 -12.20 -14.20 -2.19
CA ILE A 437 -12.39 -12.76 -1.98
C ILE A 437 -13.08 -12.14 -3.20
N ARG A 438 -13.96 -11.17 -2.96
CA ARG A 438 -14.83 -10.56 -3.98
C ARG A 438 -14.77 -9.04 -3.97
N GLY A 439 -15.36 -8.39 -4.97
CA GLY A 439 -15.60 -6.95 -5.05
C GLY A 439 -14.48 -6.09 -5.64
N GLY A 440 -13.25 -6.56 -5.60
CA GLY A 440 -12.11 -5.70 -5.90
C GLY A 440 -11.79 -4.77 -4.75
N SER A 441 -10.86 -3.85 -4.94
CA SER A 441 -10.47 -2.89 -3.92
C SER A 441 -10.16 -1.52 -4.54
N ARG A 442 -9.92 -0.52 -3.70
CA ARG A 442 -9.50 0.83 -4.13
C ARG A 442 -8.24 0.87 -5.00
N PHE A 443 -7.47 -0.21 -5.06
CA PHE A 443 -6.26 -0.36 -5.90
C PHE A 443 -6.53 -1.16 -7.18
N SER A 444 -7.76 -1.64 -7.39
CA SER A 444 -8.11 -2.49 -8.51
C SER A 444 -8.28 -1.68 -9.80
N ARG A 445 -8.11 -2.36 -10.93
CA ARG A 445 -8.46 -1.83 -12.25
C ARG A 445 -9.96 -2.03 -12.53
N PRO A 446 -10.57 -1.28 -13.45
CA PRO A 446 -12.01 -1.37 -13.74
C PRO A 446 -12.56 -2.77 -13.99
N PHE A 447 -11.82 -3.61 -14.74
CA PHE A 447 -12.27 -4.98 -15.02
C PHE A 447 -12.24 -5.89 -13.79
N GLN A 448 -11.44 -5.56 -12.76
CA GLN A 448 -11.27 -6.35 -11.55
C GLN A 448 -12.36 -6.10 -10.51
N VAL A 449 -13.19 -5.09 -10.71
CA VAL A 449 -14.33 -4.77 -9.84
C VAL A 449 -15.70 -5.15 -10.46
N ARG A 450 -15.69 -5.90 -11.56
CA ARG A 450 -16.90 -6.57 -12.03
C ARG A 450 -17.40 -7.54 -10.97
N ILE A 451 -18.69 -7.63 -10.79
CA ILE A 451 -19.32 -8.51 -9.79
C ILE A 451 -18.88 -9.97 -9.99
N THR A 452 -18.72 -10.41 -11.23
CA THR A 452 -18.32 -11.79 -11.55
C THR A 452 -16.85 -12.10 -11.32
N GLU A 453 -16.00 -11.09 -11.06
CA GLU A 453 -14.58 -11.31 -10.83
C GLU A 453 -14.34 -12.06 -9.52
N ARG A 454 -13.60 -13.16 -9.64
CA ARG A 454 -13.22 -14.04 -8.53
C ARG A 454 -11.73 -13.91 -8.25
N LYS A 455 -11.40 -13.70 -7.00
CA LYS A 455 -10.02 -13.80 -6.50
C LYS A 455 -9.98 -14.70 -5.27
N SER A 456 -8.79 -14.96 -4.81
CA SER A 456 -8.59 -15.78 -3.61
C SER A 456 -7.32 -15.37 -2.90
N GLU A 457 -7.32 -15.54 -1.58
CA GLU A 457 -6.12 -15.32 -0.76
C GLU A 457 -6.00 -16.43 0.30
N ARG A 458 -4.80 -16.61 0.84
CA ARG A 458 -4.58 -17.53 1.95
C ARG A 458 -5.31 -17.03 3.19
N PRO A 459 -5.95 -17.93 3.98
CA PRO A 459 -6.73 -17.50 5.13
C PRO A 459 -5.91 -16.86 6.26
N ASP A 460 -4.61 -17.09 6.29
CA ASP A 460 -3.66 -16.57 7.28
C ASP A 460 -2.92 -15.30 6.82
N LEU A 461 -3.23 -14.80 5.62
CA LEU A 461 -2.64 -13.56 5.10
C LEU A 461 -3.58 -12.38 5.31
N PHE A 462 -3.06 -11.37 6.00
CA PHE A 462 -3.68 -10.05 6.03
C PHE A 462 -3.24 -9.24 4.80
N ASN A 463 -4.14 -8.43 4.29
CA ASN A 463 -3.87 -7.52 3.18
C ASN A 463 -4.52 -6.16 3.48
N MET A 464 -3.84 -5.09 3.10
CA MET A 464 -4.28 -3.71 3.33
C MET A 464 -5.59 -3.32 2.64
N ALA A 465 -6.08 -4.16 1.77
CA ALA A 465 -7.26 -3.92 0.96
C ALA A 465 -8.25 -5.11 0.98
N ILE A 466 -8.21 -5.94 2.02
CA ILE A 466 -9.19 -6.99 2.24
C ILE A 466 -9.88 -6.74 3.58
N GLY A 467 -11.20 -6.60 3.52
CA GLY A 467 -12.13 -6.52 4.62
C GLY A 467 -13.23 -7.57 4.47
N PHE A 468 -14.43 -7.28 4.95
CA PHE A 468 -15.57 -8.20 4.86
C PHE A 468 -16.89 -7.52 5.22
N ARG A 469 -17.98 -8.19 4.92
CA ARG A 469 -19.33 -7.97 5.46
C ARG A 469 -19.92 -9.26 5.98
N CYS A 470 -20.98 -9.19 6.79
CA CYS A 470 -21.60 -10.37 7.39
C CYS A 470 -22.97 -10.67 6.77
N VAL A 471 -23.35 -11.94 6.95
CA VAL A 471 -24.66 -12.48 6.58
C VAL A 471 -25.29 -13.12 7.82
N LYS A 472 -26.61 -13.01 7.92
CA LYS A 472 -27.42 -13.69 8.94
C LYS A 472 -28.44 -14.59 8.25
N ASP A 473 -28.51 -15.83 8.72
CA ASP A 473 -29.55 -16.74 8.28
C ASP A 473 -30.91 -16.28 8.84
N ILE A 474 -31.92 -16.39 8.01
CA ILE A 474 -33.29 -16.14 8.47
C ILE A 474 -33.73 -17.39 9.22
N ALA A 475 -34.02 -17.25 10.50
CA ALA A 475 -34.64 -18.34 11.25
C ALA A 475 -35.94 -18.74 10.56
N ASP A 476 -36.09 -20.00 10.23
CA ASP A 476 -37.39 -20.53 9.80
C ASP A 476 -38.42 -20.08 10.83
N LYS A 477 -39.44 -19.36 10.39
CA LYS A 477 -40.58 -19.10 11.25
C LYS A 477 -41.11 -20.51 11.58
N GLU A 478 -40.95 -20.93 12.83
CA GLU A 478 -41.69 -22.10 13.30
C GLU A 478 -43.12 -21.90 12.86
N GLU A 479 -43.59 -22.77 11.94
CA GLU A 479 -45.02 -22.86 11.58
C GLU A 479 -45.77 -23.25 12.86
N ASN A 480 -46.40 -22.22 13.47
CA ASN A 480 -47.36 -22.43 14.56
C ASN A 480 -48.73 -22.80 13.96
#